data_578c012603c0ce60b251875d30e7e32d
#
_entry.id   578c012603c0ce60b251875d30e7e32d
#
_cell.length_a   1.000
_cell.length_b   1.000
_cell.length_c   1.000
_cell.angle_alpha   90.00
_cell.angle_beta   90.00
_cell.angle_gamma   90.00
#
_symmetry.space_group_name_H-M   'P 1'
#
loop_
_entity.id
_entity.type
_entity.pdbx_description
1 polymer ?
#
loop_
_entity_poly.entity_id
_entity_poly.type
_entity_poly.pdbx_seq_one_letter_code
_entity_poly.pdbx_strand_id
1 'polypeptide(L)'
;MSEKIKVGILGATGMVGQRFVTLLENHPWFELVTLAASAHSAGKTYEEAIGGRWKMETPMPEFVKNMVVKNVADVEDVVKNVDFVFSAVNMPKAEIRTIEEEYAKTETPVVSNNSAHRWTPDVPMGVPEINPEHYEVIEHQRKRLGTTHGFIAVKPNCSIQAYTPALAAWKEFEPREVIVSTYQAISGAGKTFNDWPEMVGNIIPFISGEEEKSEKEPLKVFGRVDEEKGEIVPFDGPLKITSQCIRVPVLNGHTATVFINFGKNPTKEELVDRLVNYTSKASELGLPHAPKQFIQYLTDDDRPQVKKDVDYEGGMGVSIGRLREDSIFDWKFVGLAHNTLRGAAGGALESAEMLKALGYITKK
;
A
#
# COMPACT_ATOMS: atom_id res chain seq x y z
N MET A 1 8.29 21.20 -20.38
CA MET A 1 7.92 20.13 -19.43
C MET A 1 8.74 20.36 -18.17
N SER A 2 8.16 20.38 -16.99
CA SER A 2 8.94 20.44 -15.74
C SER A 2 9.81 19.19 -15.66
N GLU A 3 11.05 19.36 -15.25
CA GLU A 3 11.99 18.26 -15.05
C GLU A 3 11.45 17.30 -13.97
N LYS A 4 11.46 15.98 -14.24
CA LYS A 4 10.92 14.97 -13.33
C LYS A 4 11.72 14.88 -12.03
N ILE A 5 11.07 14.46 -10.95
CA ILE A 5 11.70 14.13 -9.66
C ILE A 5 12.40 12.78 -9.81
N LYS A 6 13.64 12.70 -9.38
CA LYS A 6 14.48 11.50 -9.50
C LYS A 6 14.23 10.55 -8.34
N VAL A 7 13.97 9.29 -8.66
CA VAL A 7 13.63 8.28 -7.65
C VAL A 7 14.58 7.09 -7.68
N GLY A 8 14.86 6.55 -6.49
CA GLY A 8 15.55 5.28 -6.29
C GLY A 8 14.61 4.20 -5.75
N ILE A 9 14.95 2.93 -5.99
CA ILE A 9 14.24 1.79 -5.41
C ILE A 9 15.21 1.00 -4.53
N LEU A 10 14.90 0.90 -3.24
CA LEU A 10 15.59 0.04 -2.28
C LEU A 10 14.89 -1.32 -2.23
N GLY A 11 15.63 -2.41 -2.50
CA GLY A 11 15.05 -3.75 -2.65
C GLY A 11 14.53 -4.03 -4.07
N ALA A 12 15.15 -3.44 -5.08
CA ALA A 12 14.72 -3.45 -6.47
C ALA A 12 14.57 -4.87 -7.09
N THR A 13 15.26 -5.87 -6.59
CA THR A 13 15.25 -7.25 -7.12
C THR A 13 14.11 -8.12 -6.59
N GLY A 14 13.42 -7.70 -5.52
CA GLY A 14 12.24 -8.37 -4.98
C GLY A 14 10.98 -8.12 -5.82
N MET A 15 9.91 -8.89 -5.60
CA MET A 15 8.65 -8.77 -6.38
C MET A 15 8.06 -7.35 -6.32
N VAL A 16 8.03 -6.71 -5.15
CA VAL A 16 7.53 -5.34 -5.00
C VAL A 16 8.44 -4.33 -5.69
N GLY A 17 9.78 -4.52 -5.60
CA GLY A 17 10.75 -3.70 -6.33
C GLY A 17 10.57 -3.79 -7.85
N GLN A 18 10.37 -5.00 -8.37
CA GLN A 18 10.07 -5.22 -9.79
C GLN A 18 8.74 -4.54 -10.20
N ARG A 19 7.73 -4.55 -9.34
CA ARG A 19 6.47 -3.85 -9.59
C ARG A 19 6.67 -2.33 -9.64
N PHE A 20 7.49 -1.75 -8.76
CA PHE A 20 7.86 -0.32 -8.87
C PHE A 20 8.57 -0.01 -10.19
N VAL A 21 9.47 -0.88 -10.66
CA VAL A 21 10.15 -0.70 -11.96
C VAL A 21 9.13 -0.59 -13.09
N THR A 22 8.11 -1.47 -13.13
CA THR A 22 7.08 -1.41 -14.17
C THR A 22 6.19 -0.17 -14.06
N LEU A 23 5.84 0.25 -12.85
CA LEU A 23 4.98 1.42 -12.63
C LEU A 23 5.68 2.75 -12.90
N LEU A 24 7.00 2.80 -12.76
CA LEU A 24 7.80 4.00 -13.02
C LEU A 24 8.18 4.16 -14.50
N GLU A 25 7.94 3.14 -15.33
CA GLU A 25 8.13 3.27 -16.78
C GLU A 25 7.18 4.36 -17.31
N ASN A 26 7.77 5.39 -17.93
CA ASN A 26 7.04 6.54 -18.47
C ASN A 26 6.17 7.31 -17.46
N HIS A 27 6.45 7.21 -16.15
CA HIS A 27 5.71 7.95 -15.13
C HIS A 27 5.80 9.48 -15.41
N PRO A 28 4.67 10.22 -15.34
CA PRO A 28 4.68 11.63 -15.74
C PRO A 28 5.49 12.54 -14.79
N TRP A 29 5.58 12.22 -13.50
CA TRP A 29 6.23 13.08 -12.50
C TRP A 29 7.57 12.56 -12.00
N PHE A 30 7.82 11.24 -12.06
CA PHE A 30 8.99 10.58 -11.49
C PHE A 30 9.85 9.94 -12.57
N GLU A 31 11.17 9.95 -12.36
CA GLU A 31 12.16 9.29 -13.20
C GLU A 31 12.99 8.32 -12.35
N LEU A 32 12.92 7.03 -12.68
CA LEU A 32 13.73 6.01 -12.01
C LEU A 32 15.18 6.12 -12.46
N VAL A 33 16.08 6.47 -11.53
CA VAL A 33 17.51 6.69 -11.80
C VAL A 33 18.45 5.80 -11.01
N THR A 34 17.95 5.15 -9.94
CA THR A 34 18.80 4.33 -9.06
C THR A 34 18.06 3.05 -8.62
N LEU A 35 18.74 1.92 -8.75
CA LEU A 35 18.31 0.63 -8.25
C LEU A 35 19.29 0.17 -7.18
N ALA A 36 18.79 -0.18 -5.99
CA ALA A 36 19.59 -0.70 -4.90
C ALA A 36 19.02 -2.02 -4.35
N ALA A 37 19.90 -2.93 -3.99
CA ALA A 37 19.54 -4.23 -3.42
C ALA A 37 20.63 -4.71 -2.46
N SER A 38 20.56 -5.97 -2.02
CA SER A 38 21.58 -6.56 -1.16
C SER A 38 22.96 -6.58 -1.82
N ALA A 39 24.03 -6.72 -1.01
CA ALA A 39 25.40 -6.84 -1.48
C ALA A 39 25.60 -7.95 -2.53
N HIS A 40 24.77 -9.01 -2.50
CA HIS A 40 24.83 -10.08 -3.50
C HIS A 40 24.48 -9.62 -4.92
N SER A 41 23.58 -8.64 -5.05
CA SER A 41 23.13 -8.07 -6.32
C SER A 41 23.93 -6.83 -6.74
N ALA A 42 24.61 -6.19 -5.81
CA ALA A 42 25.38 -4.96 -6.06
C ALA A 42 26.52 -5.17 -7.07
N GLY A 43 26.74 -4.18 -7.93
CA GLY A 43 27.76 -4.20 -8.97
C GLY A 43 27.37 -4.92 -10.26
N LYS A 44 26.24 -5.64 -10.28
CA LYS A 44 25.67 -6.30 -11.48
C LYS A 44 24.73 -5.35 -12.21
N THR A 45 24.55 -5.57 -13.50
CA THR A 45 23.41 -4.96 -14.21
C THR A 45 22.10 -5.50 -13.63
N TYR A 46 21.01 -4.75 -13.78
CA TYR A 46 19.72 -5.18 -13.21
C TYR A 46 19.25 -6.51 -13.81
N GLU A 47 19.44 -6.71 -15.13
CA GLU A 47 19.12 -7.97 -15.81
C GLU A 47 19.91 -9.14 -15.23
N GLU A 48 21.23 -8.98 -15.01
CA GLU A 48 22.08 -9.99 -14.35
C GLU A 48 21.66 -10.22 -12.89
N ALA A 49 21.37 -9.15 -12.14
CA ALA A 49 20.94 -9.24 -10.74
C ALA A 49 19.60 -9.98 -10.60
N ILE A 50 18.67 -9.79 -11.54
CA ILE A 50 17.41 -10.55 -11.61
C ILE A 50 17.66 -12.01 -11.99
N GLY A 51 18.54 -12.27 -12.95
CA GLY A 51 18.98 -13.63 -13.29
C GLY A 51 17.83 -14.61 -13.57
N GLY A 52 16.86 -14.23 -14.40
CA GLY A 52 15.68 -15.03 -14.74
C GLY A 52 14.56 -15.04 -13.71
N ARG A 53 14.68 -14.30 -12.57
CA ARG A 53 13.65 -14.19 -11.53
C ARG A 53 12.69 -13.02 -11.73
N TRP A 54 12.50 -12.57 -12.97
CA TRP A 54 11.48 -11.58 -13.28
C TRP A 54 10.08 -12.18 -13.09
N LYS A 55 9.26 -11.55 -12.26
CA LYS A 55 7.97 -12.08 -11.81
C LYS A 55 6.76 -11.30 -12.32
N MET A 56 7.02 -10.25 -13.10
CA MET A 56 5.94 -9.45 -13.69
C MET A 56 5.42 -10.10 -14.95
N GLU A 57 4.14 -9.87 -15.27
CA GLU A 57 3.49 -10.34 -16.48
C GLU A 57 4.01 -9.63 -17.75
N THR A 58 4.37 -8.35 -17.59
CA THR A 58 5.00 -7.54 -18.65
C THR A 58 6.51 -7.81 -18.71
N PRO A 59 7.12 -7.72 -19.91
CA PRO A 59 8.58 -7.79 -20.04
C PRO A 59 9.29 -6.77 -19.16
N MET A 60 10.55 -7.07 -18.78
CA MET A 60 11.40 -6.10 -18.11
C MET A 60 11.64 -4.89 -19.01
N PRO A 61 11.38 -3.65 -18.52
CA PRO A 61 11.61 -2.45 -19.32
C PRO A 61 13.07 -2.32 -19.77
N GLU A 62 13.28 -1.95 -21.03
CA GLU A 62 14.64 -1.87 -21.62
C GLU A 62 15.55 -0.88 -20.88
N PHE A 63 15.00 0.24 -20.41
CA PHE A 63 15.81 1.30 -19.79
C PHE A 63 16.48 0.87 -18.48
N VAL A 64 15.95 -0.15 -17.77
CA VAL A 64 16.54 -0.61 -16.50
C VAL A 64 17.54 -1.74 -16.66
N LYS A 65 17.52 -2.48 -17.78
CA LYS A 65 18.31 -3.73 -17.96
C LYS A 65 19.79 -3.53 -17.64
N ASN A 66 20.38 -2.46 -18.16
CA ASN A 66 21.80 -2.14 -18.02
C ASN A 66 22.12 -1.23 -16.83
N MET A 67 21.13 -0.83 -16.01
CA MET A 67 21.38 -0.06 -14.80
C MET A 67 22.16 -0.92 -13.80
N VAL A 68 23.26 -0.38 -13.28
CA VAL A 68 24.05 -1.07 -12.25
C VAL A 68 23.34 -0.98 -10.91
N VAL A 69 23.09 -2.12 -10.29
CA VAL A 69 22.47 -2.22 -8.97
C VAL A 69 23.48 -1.81 -7.91
N LYS A 70 23.09 -0.87 -7.05
CA LYS A 70 23.90 -0.42 -5.91
C LYS A 70 23.66 -1.27 -4.67
N ASN A 71 24.58 -1.21 -3.72
CA ASN A 71 24.38 -1.84 -2.41
C ASN A 71 23.47 -0.93 -1.57
N VAL A 72 22.35 -1.47 -1.08
CA VAL A 72 21.40 -0.72 -0.25
C VAL A 72 22.02 -0.21 1.07
N ALA A 73 23.05 -0.86 1.58
CA ALA A 73 23.77 -0.43 2.77
C ALA A 73 24.76 0.74 2.51
N ASP A 74 25.08 1.03 1.25
CA ASP A 74 25.89 2.20 0.87
C ASP A 74 25.00 3.42 0.63
N VAL A 75 24.45 3.95 1.73
CA VAL A 75 23.46 5.03 1.71
C VAL A 75 24.00 6.25 0.93
N GLU A 76 25.24 6.67 1.20
CA GLU A 76 25.88 7.83 0.57
C GLU A 76 25.97 7.67 -0.95
N ASP A 77 26.24 6.49 -1.46
CA ASP A 77 26.30 6.27 -2.91
C ASP A 77 24.90 6.26 -3.54
N VAL A 78 23.92 5.65 -2.87
CA VAL A 78 22.56 5.57 -3.39
C VAL A 78 21.91 6.95 -3.49
N VAL A 79 22.08 7.82 -2.47
CA VAL A 79 21.38 9.12 -2.40
C VAL A 79 21.94 10.21 -3.30
N LYS A 80 23.14 10.02 -3.89
CA LYS A 80 23.81 11.05 -4.71
C LYS A 80 22.96 11.65 -5.83
N ASN A 81 22.10 10.84 -6.43
CA ASN A 81 21.37 11.24 -7.64
C ASN A 81 19.85 11.09 -7.50
N VAL A 82 19.32 10.93 -6.30
CA VAL A 82 17.87 10.76 -6.06
C VAL A 82 17.32 11.88 -5.20
N ASP A 83 16.10 12.27 -5.47
CA ASP A 83 15.34 13.21 -4.66
C ASP A 83 14.59 12.48 -3.53
N PHE A 84 14.13 11.24 -3.78
CA PHE A 84 13.53 10.36 -2.79
C PHE A 84 13.71 8.89 -3.17
N VAL A 85 13.34 7.97 -2.27
CA VAL A 85 13.40 6.53 -2.53
C VAL A 85 12.11 5.80 -2.14
N PHE A 86 11.78 4.75 -2.91
CA PHE A 86 10.86 3.71 -2.45
C PHE A 86 11.63 2.63 -1.70
N SER A 87 11.09 2.15 -0.59
CA SER A 87 11.68 1.04 0.16
C SER A 87 10.80 -0.20 0.12
N ALA A 88 11.37 -1.29 -0.39
CA ALA A 88 10.81 -2.63 -0.43
C ALA A 88 11.89 -3.67 -0.04
N VAL A 89 12.77 -3.32 0.87
CA VAL A 89 13.85 -4.18 1.35
C VAL A 89 13.28 -5.36 2.15
N ASN A 90 13.97 -6.49 2.10
CA ASN A 90 13.62 -7.70 2.84
C ASN A 90 14.75 -8.04 3.81
N MET A 91 14.59 -7.62 5.05
CA MET A 91 15.51 -7.87 6.16
C MET A 91 14.74 -7.81 7.49
N PRO A 92 15.36 -8.13 8.64
CA PRO A 92 14.73 -8.02 9.96
C PRO A 92 14.18 -6.60 10.20
N LYS A 93 13.00 -6.49 10.85
CA LYS A 93 12.33 -5.19 11.08
C LYS A 93 13.22 -4.13 11.73
N ALA A 94 14.09 -4.53 12.67
CA ALA A 94 15.00 -3.60 13.33
C ALA A 94 16.00 -2.99 12.34
N GLU A 95 16.55 -3.82 11.45
CA GLU A 95 17.48 -3.36 10.40
C GLU A 95 16.78 -2.46 9.39
N ILE A 96 15.51 -2.77 9.02
CA ILE A 96 14.70 -1.91 8.15
C ILE A 96 14.53 -0.53 8.80
N ARG A 97 14.20 -0.47 10.10
CA ARG A 97 14.06 0.81 10.81
C ARG A 97 15.34 1.63 10.75
N THR A 98 16.46 1.00 11.03
CA THR A 98 17.77 1.67 11.03
C THR A 98 18.07 2.22 9.65
N ILE A 99 17.99 1.40 8.61
CA ILE A 99 18.38 1.82 7.26
C ILE A 99 17.43 2.87 6.68
N GLU A 100 16.13 2.76 6.89
CA GLU A 100 15.16 3.77 6.43
C GLU A 100 15.38 5.12 7.14
N GLU A 101 15.73 5.12 8.45
CA GLU A 101 16.11 6.35 9.15
C GLU A 101 17.45 6.92 8.67
N GLU A 102 18.42 6.09 8.33
CA GLU A 102 19.69 6.55 7.75
C GLU A 102 19.44 7.26 6.43
N TYR A 103 18.62 6.69 5.53
CA TYR A 103 18.22 7.38 4.29
C TYR A 103 17.49 8.70 4.57
N ALA A 104 16.52 8.72 5.47
CA ALA A 104 15.82 9.95 5.80
C ALA A 104 16.76 11.05 6.34
N LYS A 105 17.74 10.70 7.18
CA LYS A 105 18.74 11.64 7.73
C LYS A 105 19.68 12.22 6.69
N THR A 106 19.78 11.64 5.50
CA THR A 106 20.50 12.26 4.36
C THR A 106 19.64 13.26 3.56
N GLU A 107 18.57 13.75 4.15
CA GLU A 107 17.57 14.61 3.48
C GLU A 107 16.87 13.92 2.30
N THR A 108 16.77 12.58 2.34
CA THR A 108 16.13 11.79 1.29
C THR A 108 14.84 11.18 1.83
N PRO A 109 13.66 11.68 1.41
CA PRO A 109 12.38 11.06 1.77
C PRO A 109 12.32 9.57 1.41
N VAL A 110 11.74 8.77 2.30
CA VAL A 110 11.54 7.33 2.13
C VAL A 110 10.04 7.04 2.11
N VAL A 111 9.54 6.53 0.99
CA VAL A 111 8.17 5.99 0.90
C VAL A 111 8.24 4.48 0.97
N SER A 112 7.86 3.94 2.12
CA SER A 112 8.12 2.54 2.47
C SER A 112 6.89 1.66 2.30
N ASN A 113 7.11 0.51 1.67
CA ASN A 113 6.14 -0.59 1.61
C ASN A 113 6.26 -1.56 2.80
N ASN A 114 7.29 -1.37 3.63
CA ASN A 114 7.60 -2.24 4.75
C ASN A 114 6.72 -1.97 5.98
N SER A 115 6.60 -2.96 6.84
CA SER A 115 5.81 -2.84 8.09
C SER A 115 6.60 -2.29 9.28
N ALA A 116 7.91 -2.03 9.11
CA ALA A 116 8.80 -1.72 10.23
C ALA A 116 8.43 -0.43 10.96
N HIS A 117 8.05 0.61 10.23
CA HIS A 117 7.67 1.91 10.78
C HIS A 117 6.15 2.16 10.91
N ARG A 118 5.28 1.18 10.57
CA ARG A 118 3.82 1.39 10.62
C ARG A 118 3.31 1.85 11.99
N TRP A 119 3.99 1.47 13.06
CA TRP A 119 3.63 1.83 14.44
C TRP A 119 4.57 2.87 15.08
N THR A 120 5.50 3.44 14.32
CA THR A 120 6.25 4.62 14.78
C THR A 120 5.28 5.79 14.86
N PRO A 121 5.18 6.49 16.02
CA PRO A 121 4.10 7.44 16.26
C PRO A 121 4.02 8.59 15.25
N ASP A 122 5.16 9.15 14.88
CA ASP A 122 5.30 10.28 13.95
C ASP A 122 5.50 9.86 12.47
N VAL A 123 5.25 8.59 12.14
CA VAL A 123 5.31 8.09 10.76
C VAL A 123 3.90 7.92 10.22
N PRO A 124 3.53 8.66 9.15
CA PRO A 124 2.21 8.52 8.54
C PRO A 124 2.08 7.17 7.84
N MET A 125 0.95 6.50 8.09
CA MET A 125 0.53 5.29 7.39
C MET A 125 -0.58 5.67 6.41
N GLY A 126 -0.19 6.06 5.19
CA GLY A 126 -1.06 6.75 4.25
C GLY A 126 -1.87 5.83 3.33
N VAL A 127 -3.14 6.18 3.17
CA VAL A 127 -4.01 5.80 2.06
C VAL A 127 -4.53 7.11 1.47
N PRO A 128 -4.00 7.57 0.33
CA PRO A 128 -4.25 8.92 -0.20
C PRO A 128 -5.73 9.29 -0.32
N GLU A 129 -6.59 8.31 -0.56
CA GLU A 129 -8.04 8.52 -0.66
C GLU A 129 -8.75 8.60 0.71
N ILE A 130 -8.11 8.19 1.80
CA ILE A 130 -8.78 8.07 3.11
C ILE A 130 -8.25 9.07 4.13
N ASN A 131 -6.93 9.20 4.25
CA ASN A 131 -6.30 9.94 5.35
C ASN A 131 -5.10 10.82 4.92
N PRO A 132 -5.22 11.64 3.87
CA PRO A 132 -4.11 12.49 3.41
C PRO A 132 -3.64 13.49 4.47
N GLU A 133 -4.48 13.87 5.43
CA GLU A 133 -4.15 14.73 6.57
C GLU A 133 -3.09 14.12 7.50
N HIS A 134 -2.92 12.78 7.51
CA HIS A 134 -1.88 12.14 8.29
C HIS A 134 -0.46 12.54 7.87
N TYR A 135 -0.28 13.00 6.63
CA TYR A 135 1.03 13.48 6.18
C TYR A 135 1.49 14.76 6.90
N GLU A 136 0.61 15.49 7.57
CA GLU A 136 0.96 16.67 8.37
C GLU A 136 1.91 16.32 9.53
N VAL A 137 1.86 15.08 10.05
CA VAL A 137 2.78 14.62 11.10
C VAL A 137 4.26 14.60 10.67
N ILE A 138 4.54 14.67 9.36
CA ILE A 138 5.90 14.71 8.82
C ILE A 138 6.71 15.87 9.41
N GLU A 139 6.10 17.01 9.69
CA GLU A 139 6.79 18.15 10.27
C GLU A 139 7.32 17.86 11.69
N HIS A 140 6.60 17.05 12.48
CA HIS A 140 7.04 16.56 13.78
C HIS A 140 8.15 15.50 13.62
N GLN A 141 8.01 14.61 12.67
CA GLN A 141 9.03 13.60 12.37
C GLN A 141 10.36 14.24 11.97
N ARG A 142 10.33 15.26 11.08
CA ARG A 142 11.51 16.04 10.68
C ARG A 142 12.24 16.64 11.87
N LYS A 143 11.51 17.22 12.83
CA LYS A 143 12.10 17.74 14.08
C LYS A 143 12.83 16.64 14.86
N ARG A 144 12.22 15.45 14.99
CA ARG A 144 12.86 14.30 15.67
C ARG A 144 14.08 13.79 14.94
N LEU A 145 14.03 13.70 13.61
CA LEU A 145 15.16 13.23 12.78
C LEU A 145 16.27 14.27 12.62
N GLY A 146 15.98 15.55 12.87
CA GLY A 146 16.90 16.67 12.59
C GLY A 146 17.06 16.97 11.13
N THR A 147 16.00 16.79 10.32
CA THR A 147 15.97 16.98 8.87
C THR A 147 15.05 18.13 8.47
N THR A 148 15.26 18.66 7.27
CA THR A 148 14.41 19.67 6.62
C THR A 148 13.54 19.06 5.51
N HIS A 149 14.09 18.10 4.78
CA HIS A 149 13.42 17.43 3.65
C HIS A 149 13.18 15.95 3.92
N GLY A 150 14.11 15.29 4.63
CA GLY A 150 14.05 13.86 4.90
C GLY A 150 12.89 13.48 5.82
N PHE A 151 12.22 12.37 5.51
CA PHE A 151 11.18 11.75 6.32
C PHE A 151 10.91 10.31 5.86
N ILE A 152 10.10 9.59 6.62
CA ILE A 152 9.59 8.27 6.26
C ILE A 152 8.06 8.35 6.24
N ALA A 153 7.44 7.86 5.18
CA ALA A 153 6.01 7.59 5.10
C ALA A 153 5.81 6.13 4.72
N VAL A 154 4.81 5.47 5.28
CA VAL A 154 4.59 4.05 5.05
C VAL A 154 3.21 3.78 4.48
N LYS A 155 3.11 2.71 3.70
CA LYS A 155 1.86 2.17 3.23
C LYS A 155 1.34 1.10 4.20
N PRO A 156 0.02 1.03 4.49
CA PRO A 156 -0.57 -0.03 5.30
C PRO A 156 -0.55 -1.40 4.61
N ASN A 157 -0.93 -2.43 5.34
CA ASN A 157 -1.02 -3.81 4.86
C ASN A 157 -1.94 -3.95 3.64
N CYS A 158 -1.61 -4.91 2.76
CA CYS A 158 -2.36 -5.14 1.53
C CYS A 158 -3.75 -5.73 1.78
N SER A 159 -3.93 -6.55 2.80
CA SER A 159 -5.21 -7.21 3.07
C SER A 159 -6.33 -6.23 3.44
N ILE A 160 -5.99 -5.16 4.16
CA ILE A 160 -7.00 -4.19 4.61
C ILE A 160 -7.59 -3.36 3.45
N GLN A 161 -6.92 -3.31 2.30
CA GLN A 161 -7.40 -2.55 1.13
C GLN A 161 -8.71 -3.10 0.56
N ALA A 162 -9.02 -4.38 0.80
CA ALA A 162 -10.25 -4.99 0.31
C ALA A 162 -11.52 -4.57 1.09
N TYR A 163 -11.39 -3.96 2.29
CA TYR A 163 -12.56 -3.62 3.11
C TYR A 163 -12.47 -2.24 3.78
N THR A 164 -11.29 -1.74 4.13
CA THR A 164 -11.14 -0.43 4.78
C THR A 164 -11.72 0.73 3.95
N PRO A 165 -11.62 0.74 2.60
CA PRO A 165 -12.29 1.77 1.80
C PRO A 165 -13.81 1.84 1.98
N ALA A 166 -14.48 0.69 2.11
CA ALA A 166 -15.92 0.66 2.40
C ALA A 166 -16.21 1.23 3.80
N LEU A 167 -15.40 0.87 4.81
CA LEU A 167 -15.54 1.45 6.15
C LEU A 167 -15.34 2.96 6.15
N ALA A 168 -14.41 3.47 5.33
CA ALA A 168 -14.18 4.90 5.16
C ALA A 168 -15.41 5.60 4.54
N ALA A 169 -15.98 5.01 3.48
CA ALA A 169 -17.20 5.53 2.84
C ALA A 169 -18.39 5.56 3.79
N TRP A 170 -18.46 4.64 4.74
CA TRP A 170 -19.53 4.49 5.72
C TRP A 170 -19.25 5.12 7.08
N LYS A 171 -18.18 5.92 7.22
CA LYS A 171 -17.76 6.52 8.50
C LYS A 171 -18.89 7.24 9.25
N GLU A 172 -19.77 7.93 8.52
CA GLU A 172 -20.90 8.67 9.11
C GLU A 172 -21.97 7.77 9.76
N PHE A 173 -22.04 6.49 9.36
CA PHE A 173 -22.95 5.49 9.96
C PHE A 173 -22.35 4.78 11.18
N GLU A 174 -21.16 5.18 11.61
CA GLU A 174 -20.49 4.68 12.80
C GLU A 174 -20.26 3.16 12.78
N PRO A 175 -19.39 2.62 11.88
CA PRO A 175 -18.98 1.23 11.96
C PRO A 175 -18.53 0.84 13.37
N ARG A 176 -19.01 -0.30 13.89
CA ARG A 176 -18.74 -0.75 15.27
C ARG A 176 -18.06 -2.09 15.34
N GLU A 177 -18.80 -3.19 15.23
CA GLU A 177 -18.24 -4.53 15.23
C GLU A 177 -18.08 -4.98 13.79
N VAL A 178 -16.84 -5.38 13.43
CA VAL A 178 -16.49 -5.87 12.10
C VAL A 178 -15.82 -7.24 12.26
N ILE A 179 -16.39 -8.25 11.63
CA ILE A 179 -15.75 -9.55 11.43
C ILE A 179 -15.30 -9.63 9.99
N VAL A 180 -14.02 -9.93 9.77
CA VAL A 180 -13.47 -10.06 8.42
C VAL A 180 -12.70 -11.36 8.25
N SER A 181 -12.97 -12.09 7.18
CA SER A 181 -12.11 -13.18 6.72
C SER A 181 -11.49 -12.77 5.38
N THR A 182 -10.15 -12.78 5.33
CA THR A 182 -9.44 -12.43 4.11
C THR A 182 -8.93 -13.68 3.39
N TYR A 183 -9.11 -13.72 2.07
CA TYR A 183 -8.62 -14.75 1.16
C TYR A 183 -7.48 -14.15 0.36
N GLN A 184 -6.24 -14.46 0.78
CA GLN A 184 -5.06 -13.73 0.32
C GLN A 184 -4.27 -14.50 -0.73
N ALA A 185 -4.00 -13.84 -1.84
CA ALA A 185 -3.25 -14.32 -2.98
C ALA A 185 -1.78 -14.63 -2.63
N ILE A 186 -1.17 -15.58 -3.34
CA ILE A 186 0.21 -16.05 -3.12
C ILE A 186 1.27 -15.00 -3.43
N SER A 187 1.00 -14.06 -4.34
CA SER A 187 1.92 -12.94 -4.62
C SER A 187 2.16 -12.03 -3.41
N GLY A 188 1.25 -12.01 -2.43
CA GLY A 188 1.44 -11.36 -1.15
C GLY A 188 2.61 -11.95 -0.33
N ALA A 189 3.00 -13.19 -0.59
CA ALA A 189 4.20 -13.82 -0.05
C ALA A 189 5.44 -13.63 -0.96
N GLY A 190 5.35 -12.83 -2.02
CA GLY A 190 6.41 -12.66 -3.01
C GLY A 190 6.63 -13.88 -3.92
N LYS A 191 5.63 -14.75 -4.05
CA LYS A 191 5.70 -16.03 -4.76
C LYS A 191 4.73 -16.09 -5.93
N THR A 192 5.09 -16.91 -6.93
CA THR A 192 4.21 -17.36 -8.01
C THR A 192 3.89 -18.85 -7.79
N PHE A 193 3.02 -19.44 -8.62
CA PHE A 193 2.78 -20.88 -8.56
C PHE A 193 4.01 -21.72 -8.94
N ASN A 194 4.93 -21.17 -9.74
CA ASN A 194 6.21 -21.83 -10.02
C ASN A 194 7.11 -21.87 -8.78
N ASP A 195 7.09 -20.82 -7.95
CA ASP A 195 7.85 -20.77 -6.69
C ASP A 195 7.17 -21.57 -5.57
N TRP A 196 5.88 -21.84 -5.68
CA TRP A 196 5.08 -22.46 -4.64
C TRP A 196 4.00 -23.39 -5.22
N PRO A 197 4.40 -24.49 -5.89
CA PRO A 197 3.46 -25.40 -6.56
C PRO A 197 2.48 -26.09 -5.59
N GLU A 198 2.85 -26.26 -4.30
CA GLU A 198 2.00 -26.87 -3.28
C GLU A 198 0.75 -26.03 -2.95
N MET A 199 0.68 -24.79 -3.40
CA MET A 199 -0.51 -23.96 -3.25
C MET A 199 -1.60 -24.30 -4.26
N VAL A 200 -1.28 -24.99 -5.35
CA VAL A 200 -2.32 -25.40 -6.31
C VAL A 200 -3.30 -26.37 -5.64
N GLY A 201 -4.57 -25.99 -5.56
CA GLY A 201 -5.59 -26.78 -4.92
C GLY A 201 -5.53 -26.82 -3.38
N ASN A 202 -4.75 -25.94 -2.74
CA ASN A 202 -4.55 -25.91 -1.30
C ASN A 202 -4.99 -24.58 -0.66
N ILE A 203 -5.40 -24.63 0.60
CA ILE A 203 -5.73 -23.48 1.44
C ILE A 203 -4.94 -23.58 2.74
N ILE A 204 -4.24 -22.50 3.13
CA ILE A 204 -3.53 -22.44 4.40
C ILE A 204 -4.28 -21.46 5.32
N PRO A 205 -4.84 -21.93 6.49
CA PRO A 205 -5.69 -21.14 7.37
C PRO A 205 -4.90 -20.21 8.31
N PHE A 206 -3.67 -19.85 7.95
CA PHE A 206 -2.80 -19.02 8.77
C PHE A 206 -1.77 -18.26 7.90
N ILE A 207 -1.63 -16.96 8.16
CA ILE A 207 -0.58 -16.12 7.61
C ILE A 207 0.02 -15.32 8.77
N SER A 208 1.30 -15.56 9.07
CA SER A 208 1.96 -15.00 10.26
C SER A 208 1.83 -13.49 10.37
N GLY A 209 1.23 -13.01 11.46
CA GLY A 209 1.07 -11.59 11.80
C GLY A 209 0.09 -10.83 10.92
N GLU A 210 -0.67 -11.48 10.02
CA GLU A 210 -1.64 -10.79 9.16
C GLU A 210 -2.93 -10.42 9.91
N GLU A 211 -3.39 -11.28 10.82
CA GLU A 211 -4.60 -11.02 11.60
C GLU A 211 -4.42 -9.76 12.47
N GLU A 212 -3.31 -9.67 13.22
CA GLU A 212 -3.02 -8.48 14.01
C GLU A 212 -2.97 -7.19 13.18
N LYS A 213 -2.38 -7.24 11.98
CA LYS A 213 -2.37 -6.08 11.07
C LYS A 213 -3.76 -5.73 10.59
N SER A 214 -4.56 -6.73 10.19
CA SER A 214 -5.94 -6.54 9.73
C SER A 214 -6.84 -5.97 10.81
N GLU A 215 -6.61 -6.29 12.08
CA GLU A 215 -7.37 -5.78 13.22
C GLU A 215 -6.97 -4.36 13.63
N LYS A 216 -5.66 -4.04 13.59
CA LYS A 216 -5.12 -2.82 14.19
C LYS A 216 -4.83 -1.71 13.19
N GLU A 217 -4.33 -2.03 11.98
CA GLU A 217 -3.92 -0.99 11.03
C GLU A 217 -5.09 -0.11 10.56
N PRO A 218 -6.33 -0.60 10.35
CA PRO A 218 -7.46 0.26 10.06
C PRO A 218 -7.71 1.32 11.14
N LEU A 219 -7.47 1.00 12.42
CA LEU A 219 -7.63 1.96 13.51
C LEU A 219 -6.61 3.10 13.40
N LYS A 220 -5.37 2.82 12.96
CA LYS A 220 -4.41 3.90 12.69
C LYS A 220 -4.79 4.69 11.43
N VAL A 221 -5.29 4.03 10.38
CA VAL A 221 -5.78 4.71 9.16
C VAL A 221 -6.93 5.68 9.46
N PHE A 222 -7.84 5.31 10.37
CA PHE A 222 -8.94 6.16 10.81
C PHE A 222 -8.59 7.07 12.00
N GLY A 223 -7.34 7.06 12.43
CA GLY A 223 -6.83 7.90 13.51
C GLY A 223 -6.81 9.38 13.17
N ARG A 224 -6.15 10.15 13.99
CA ARG A 224 -5.94 11.59 13.79
C ARG A 224 -4.53 11.99 14.16
N VAL A 225 -4.04 13.07 13.59
CA VAL A 225 -2.82 13.74 14.04
C VAL A 225 -3.10 14.46 15.36
N ASP A 226 -2.29 14.21 16.35
CA ASP A 226 -2.23 14.95 17.60
C ASP A 226 -1.08 15.95 17.51
N GLU A 227 -1.40 17.20 17.24
CA GLU A 227 -0.42 18.27 17.03
C GLU A 227 0.43 18.58 18.27
N GLU A 228 -0.14 18.39 19.48
CA GLU A 228 0.58 18.66 20.72
C GLU A 228 1.66 17.60 20.99
N LYS A 229 1.32 16.34 20.70
CA LYS A 229 2.25 15.21 20.86
C LYS A 229 3.13 14.98 19.63
N GLY A 230 2.73 15.47 18.47
CA GLY A 230 3.41 15.24 17.20
C GLY A 230 3.33 13.78 16.76
N GLU A 231 2.19 13.13 16.94
CA GLU A 231 1.98 11.72 16.65
C GLU A 231 0.61 11.44 16.02
N ILE A 232 0.48 10.30 15.36
CA ILE A 232 -0.81 9.78 14.92
C ILE A 232 -1.39 8.92 16.04
N VAL A 233 -2.50 9.37 16.61
CA VAL A 233 -3.28 8.62 17.58
C VAL A 233 -4.27 7.74 16.85
N PRO A 234 -4.20 6.41 17.01
CA PRO A 234 -5.19 5.51 16.43
C PRO A 234 -6.61 5.85 16.87
N PHE A 235 -7.57 5.51 16.04
CA PHE A 235 -8.99 5.69 16.35
C PHE A 235 -9.34 4.92 17.63
N ASP A 236 -9.88 5.64 18.60
CA ASP A 236 -10.24 5.16 19.95
C ASP A 236 -11.77 5.06 20.17
N GLY A 237 -12.54 5.18 19.06
CA GLY A 237 -14.00 5.06 19.06
C GLY A 237 -14.50 3.61 19.13
N PRO A 238 -15.79 3.40 18.86
CA PRO A 238 -16.45 2.10 19.08
C PRO A 238 -16.07 1.02 18.06
N LEU A 239 -15.29 1.33 17.01
CA LEU A 239 -14.90 0.35 15.99
C LEU A 239 -14.00 -0.74 16.57
N LYS A 240 -14.46 -1.99 16.44
CA LYS A 240 -13.70 -3.19 16.80
C LYS A 240 -13.65 -4.12 15.59
N ILE A 241 -12.48 -4.61 15.28
CA ILE A 241 -12.26 -5.51 14.15
C ILE A 241 -11.64 -6.79 14.67
N THR A 242 -12.20 -7.94 14.26
CA THR A 242 -11.56 -9.25 14.41
C THR A 242 -11.41 -9.89 13.04
N SER A 243 -10.31 -10.62 12.84
CA SER A 243 -9.99 -11.14 11.51
C SER A 243 -9.48 -12.57 11.52
N GLN A 244 -9.72 -13.26 10.39
CA GLN A 244 -9.02 -14.48 10.00
C GLN A 244 -8.38 -14.28 8.64
N CYS A 245 -7.09 -14.61 8.53
CA CYS A 245 -6.32 -14.40 7.30
C CYS A 245 -5.91 -15.74 6.68
N ILE A 246 -6.47 -16.05 5.53
CA ILE A 246 -6.37 -17.33 4.85
C ILE A 246 -5.59 -17.17 3.56
N ARG A 247 -4.57 -18.02 3.32
CA ARG A 247 -3.88 -18.08 2.03
C ARG A 247 -4.64 -19.01 1.08
N VAL A 248 -4.93 -18.50 -0.11
CA VAL A 248 -5.70 -19.23 -1.14
C VAL A 248 -4.90 -19.36 -2.44
N PRO A 249 -5.23 -20.36 -3.30
CA PRO A 249 -4.51 -20.61 -4.55
C PRO A 249 -4.95 -19.63 -5.65
N VAL A 250 -4.71 -18.34 -5.40
CA VAL A 250 -4.96 -17.23 -6.33
C VAL A 250 -3.63 -16.48 -6.50
N LEU A 251 -3.28 -16.08 -7.72
CA LEU A 251 -2.02 -15.39 -7.99
C LEU A 251 -2.03 -13.97 -7.43
N ASN A 252 -2.99 -13.14 -7.85
CA ASN A 252 -3.18 -11.77 -7.43
C ASN A 252 -4.63 -11.54 -6.96
N GLY A 253 -4.85 -10.55 -6.11
CA GLY A 253 -6.16 -10.15 -5.61
C GLY A 253 -6.45 -10.74 -4.21
N HIS A 254 -6.64 -9.83 -3.24
CA HIS A 254 -7.12 -10.18 -1.90
C HIS A 254 -8.62 -9.94 -1.82
N THR A 255 -9.37 -10.97 -1.50
CA THR A 255 -10.80 -10.89 -1.25
C THR A 255 -11.06 -10.87 0.25
N ALA A 256 -12.03 -10.08 0.70
CA ALA A 256 -12.50 -10.06 2.09
C ALA A 256 -14.00 -10.33 2.15
N THR A 257 -14.41 -11.24 3.02
CA THR A 257 -15.83 -11.37 3.46
C THR A 257 -15.98 -10.65 4.78
N VAL A 258 -16.97 -9.77 4.86
CA VAL A 258 -17.12 -8.85 5.99
C VAL A 258 -18.55 -8.89 6.52
N PHE A 259 -18.67 -8.96 7.85
CA PHE A 259 -19.91 -8.75 8.60
C PHE A 259 -19.72 -7.50 9.46
N ILE A 260 -20.72 -6.64 9.53
CA ILE A 260 -20.61 -5.33 10.15
C ILE A 260 -21.89 -4.90 10.85
N ASN A 261 -21.71 -4.30 12.04
CA ASN A 261 -22.74 -3.55 12.74
C ASN A 261 -22.41 -2.04 12.69
N PHE A 262 -23.45 -1.24 12.64
CA PHE A 262 -23.37 0.22 12.66
C PHE A 262 -23.95 0.83 13.94
N GLY A 263 -23.51 2.00 14.31
CA GLY A 263 -24.11 2.80 15.38
C GLY A 263 -25.40 3.51 14.97
N LYS A 264 -25.59 3.66 13.66
CA LYS A 264 -26.80 4.18 13.02
C LYS A 264 -27.35 3.06 12.13
N ASN A 265 -28.59 3.18 11.71
CA ASN A 265 -29.28 2.19 10.90
C ASN A 265 -29.34 2.64 9.43
N PRO A 266 -28.27 2.53 8.62
CA PRO A 266 -28.31 2.91 7.23
C PRO A 266 -29.17 1.94 6.41
N THR A 267 -29.87 2.45 5.41
CA THR A 267 -30.51 1.65 4.38
C THR A 267 -29.47 1.13 3.38
N LYS A 268 -29.83 0.13 2.58
CA LYS A 268 -28.97 -0.36 1.50
C LYS A 268 -28.64 0.72 0.50
N GLU A 269 -29.61 1.53 0.14
CA GLU A 269 -29.51 2.64 -0.80
C GLU A 269 -28.50 3.68 -0.31
N GLU A 270 -28.53 4.04 0.98
CA GLU A 270 -27.56 4.95 1.58
C GLU A 270 -26.15 4.36 1.57
N LEU A 271 -26.00 3.09 1.92
CA LEU A 271 -24.70 2.41 1.89
C LEU A 271 -24.12 2.37 0.47
N VAL A 272 -24.94 2.03 -0.53
CA VAL A 272 -24.52 2.01 -1.95
C VAL A 272 -24.15 3.41 -2.43
N ASP A 273 -24.98 4.42 -2.10
CA ASP A 273 -24.73 5.80 -2.48
C ASP A 273 -23.37 6.29 -2.00
N ARG A 274 -22.98 5.98 -0.76
CA ARG A 274 -21.67 6.37 -0.23
C ARG A 274 -20.51 5.66 -0.90
N LEU A 275 -20.69 4.44 -1.40
CA LEU A 275 -19.65 3.74 -2.17
C LEU A 275 -19.46 4.37 -3.56
N VAL A 276 -20.54 4.54 -4.31
CA VAL A 276 -20.47 4.98 -5.71
C VAL A 276 -20.15 6.46 -5.87
N ASN A 277 -20.49 7.28 -4.87
CA ASN A 277 -20.21 8.72 -4.85
C ASN A 277 -19.01 9.08 -3.94
N TYR A 278 -18.19 8.11 -3.56
CA TYR A 278 -17.01 8.37 -2.75
C TYR A 278 -16.02 9.27 -3.51
N THR A 279 -15.69 10.40 -2.92
CA THR A 279 -14.70 11.35 -3.44
C THR A 279 -13.50 11.43 -2.50
N SER A 280 -12.34 11.78 -3.04
CA SER A 280 -11.11 11.84 -2.27
C SER A 280 -10.22 13.00 -2.70
N LYS A 281 -9.33 13.41 -1.80
CA LYS A 281 -8.30 14.40 -2.10
C LYS A 281 -7.37 13.95 -3.25
N ALA A 282 -7.13 12.65 -3.37
CA ALA A 282 -6.33 12.08 -4.45
C ALA A 282 -6.96 12.34 -5.83
N SER A 283 -8.27 12.11 -5.96
CA SER A 283 -9.01 12.42 -7.19
C SER A 283 -9.05 13.92 -7.48
N GLU A 284 -9.29 14.76 -6.46
CA GLU A 284 -9.33 16.22 -6.60
C GLU A 284 -8.01 16.80 -7.11
N LEU A 285 -6.88 16.27 -6.63
CA LEU A 285 -5.54 16.70 -7.03
C LEU A 285 -5.08 16.13 -8.38
N GLY A 286 -5.84 15.19 -8.94
CA GLY A 286 -5.51 14.57 -10.23
C GLY A 286 -4.19 13.80 -10.20
N LEU A 287 -3.96 13.01 -9.15
CA LEU A 287 -2.76 12.20 -9.05
C LEU A 287 -2.70 11.19 -10.20
N PRO A 288 -1.53 10.95 -10.82
CA PRO A 288 -1.41 10.07 -11.99
C PRO A 288 -1.96 8.65 -11.80
N HIS A 289 -1.83 8.08 -10.61
CA HIS A 289 -2.30 6.72 -10.28
C HIS A 289 -3.59 6.71 -9.45
N ALA A 290 -4.16 7.88 -9.10
CA ALA A 290 -5.45 7.90 -8.44
C ALA A 290 -6.53 7.33 -9.37
N PRO A 291 -7.34 6.37 -8.90
CA PRO A 291 -8.46 5.86 -9.67
C PRO A 291 -9.48 6.98 -9.92
N LYS A 292 -10.09 6.99 -11.10
CA LYS A 292 -11.17 7.95 -11.41
C LYS A 292 -12.36 7.72 -10.49
N GLN A 293 -12.66 6.46 -10.20
CA GLN A 293 -13.62 6.05 -9.20
C GLN A 293 -12.98 5.03 -8.26
N PHE A 294 -12.74 5.43 -7.02
CA PHE A 294 -12.02 4.62 -6.05
C PHE A 294 -12.73 3.32 -5.70
N ILE A 295 -14.05 3.37 -5.50
CA ILE A 295 -14.87 2.22 -5.12
C ILE A 295 -15.93 1.99 -6.16
N GLN A 296 -15.98 0.78 -6.76
CA GLN A 296 -17.14 0.35 -7.53
C GLN A 296 -18.04 -0.55 -6.70
N TYR A 297 -19.35 -0.44 -6.92
CA TYR A 297 -20.34 -1.34 -6.38
C TYR A 297 -20.89 -2.28 -7.46
N LEU A 298 -20.83 -3.58 -7.21
CA LEU A 298 -21.25 -4.63 -8.13
C LEU A 298 -22.57 -5.25 -7.65
N THR A 299 -23.55 -5.31 -8.54
CA THR A 299 -24.91 -5.80 -8.22
C THR A 299 -25.10 -7.28 -8.46
N ASP A 300 -24.22 -7.91 -9.28
CA ASP A 300 -24.30 -9.33 -9.61
C ASP A 300 -24.06 -10.20 -8.38
N ASP A 301 -24.82 -11.26 -8.26
CA ASP A 301 -24.76 -12.19 -7.11
C ASP A 301 -23.44 -12.97 -6.99
N ASP A 302 -22.68 -13.09 -8.07
CA ASP A 302 -21.39 -13.79 -8.13
C ASP A 302 -20.16 -12.87 -8.17
N ARG A 303 -20.33 -11.56 -7.88
CA ARG A 303 -19.26 -10.56 -7.94
C ARG A 303 -19.00 -9.89 -6.57
N PRO A 304 -17.76 -9.46 -6.26
CA PRO A 304 -16.58 -9.44 -7.13
C PRO A 304 -15.92 -10.82 -7.28
N GLN A 305 -15.32 -11.02 -8.47
CA GLN A 305 -14.48 -12.18 -8.76
C GLN A 305 -13.06 -11.72 -9.12
N VAL A 306 -12.04 -12.39 -8.60
CA VAL A 306 -10.65 -12.03 -8.87
C VAL A 306 -10.36 -11.88 -10.37
N LYS A 307 -10.74 -12.87 -11.19
CA LYS A 307 -10.46 -12.86 -12.65
C LYS A 307 -11.17 -11.74 -13.43
N LYS A 308 -12.24 -11.18 -12.87
CA LYS A 308 -13.04 -10.15 -13.56
C LYS A 308 -12.79 -8.74 -13.03
N ASP A 309 -12.41 -8.62 -11.74
CA ASP A 309 -12.51 -7.36 -11.02
C ASP A 309 -11.20 -6.89 -10.38
N VAL A 310 -10.16 -7.73 -10.36
CA VAL A 310 -8.90 -7.38 -9.69
C VAL A 310 -8.20 -6.19 -10.33
N ASP A 311 -8.37 -6.01 -11.64
CA ASP A 311 -7.73 -4.94 -12.41
C ASP A 311 -8.60 -3.68 -12.56
N TYR A 312 -9.69 -3.56 -11.78
CA TYR A 312 -10.53 -2.37 -11.80
C TYR A 312 -9.70 -1.11 -11.55
N GLU A 313 -9.88 -0.07 -12.40
CA GLU A 313 -9.06 1.15 -12.41
C GLU A 313 -7.54 0.85 -12.44
N GLY A 314 -7.13 -0.10 -13.30
CA GLY A 314 -5.72 -0.51 -13.40
C GLY A 314 -5.20 -1.20 -12.14
N GLY A 315 -6.06 -1.82 -11.33
CA GLY A 315 -5.73 -2.44 -10.05
C GLY A 315 -5.58 -1.44 -8.89
N MET A 316 -5.95 -0.17 -9.11
CA MET A 316 -5.92 0.86 -8.06
C MET A 316 -7.29 1.10 -7.43
N GLY A 317 -8.37 0.67 -8.06
CA GLY A 317 -9.71 0.71 -7.49
C GLY A 317 -10.01 -0.48 -6.58
N VAL A 318 -11.12 -0.39 -5.86
CA VAL A 318 -11.65 -1.42 -4.95
C VAL A 318 -13.05 -1.81 -5.39
N SER A 319 -13.30 -3.11 -5.44
CA SER A 319 -14.61 -3.66 -5.84
C SER A 319 -15.38 -4.15 -4.62
N ILE A 320 -16.57 -3.62 -4.41
CA ILE A 320 -17.49 -4.04 -3.35
C ILE A 320 -18.73 -4.65 -4.00
N GLY A 321 -19.15 -5.79 -3.50
CA GLY A 321 -20.37 -6.45 -3.95
C GLY A 321 -20.99 -7.31 -2.84
N ARG A 322 -22.06 -8.01 -3.18
CA ARG A 322 -22.75 -8.88 -2.20
C ARG A 322 -23.23 -8.16 -0.94
N LEU A 323 -23.49 -6.84 -1.01
CA LEU A 323 -24.03 -6.08 0.12
C LEU A 323 -25.49 -6.48 0.37
N ARG A 324 -25.78 -7.02 1.55
CA ARG A 324 -27.07 -7.52 1.96
C ARG A 324 -27.20 -7.56 3.46
N GLU A 325 -28.42 -7.52 3.96
CA GLU A 325 -28.74 -7.73 5.38
C GLU A 325 -28.22 -9.07 5.88
N ASP A 326 -27.89 -9.13 7.15
CA ASP A 326 -27.48 -10.33 7.85
C ASP A 326 -28.43 -10.67 8.99
N SER A 327 -28.47 -11.92 9.43
CA SER A 327 -29.36 -12.39 10.50
C SER A 327 -28.80 -12.17 11.91
N ILE A 328 -27.50 -11.83 12.03
CA ILE A 328 -26.78 -11.65 13.30
C ILE A 328 -26.21 -10.24 13.36
N PHE A 329 -25.60 -9.79 12.25
CA PHE A 329 -25.08 -8.44 12.06
C PHE A 329 -26.08 -7.60 11.26
N ASP A 330 -25.88 -6.29 11.22
CA ASP A 330 -26.74 -5.44 10.39
C ASP A 330 -26.56 -5.76 8.90
N TRP A 331 -25.30 -5.83 8.46
CA TRP A 331 -24.93 -6.00 7.06
C TRP A 331 -23.76 -6.96 6.86
N LYS A 332 -23.67 -7.50 5.64
CA LYS A 332 -22.50 -8.24 5.17
C LYS A 332 -22.22 -7.94 3.71
N PHE A 333 -20.94 -7.97 3.34
CA PHE A 333 -20.48 -7.71 1.97
C PHE A 333 -19.22 -8.48 1.62
N VAL A 334 -18.83 -8.38 0.35
CA VAL A 334 -17.53 -8.90 -0.15
C VAL A 334 -16.78 -7.76 -0.79
N GLY A 335 -15.50 -7.63 -0.44
CA GLY A 335 -14.58 -6.68 -1.04
C GLY A 335 -13.41 -7.35 -1.75
N LEU A 336 -12.86 -6.71 -2.77
CA LEU A 336 -11.70 -7.17 -3.53
C LEU A 336 -10.79 -6.00 -3.87
N ALA A 337 -9.49 -6.18 -3.67
CA ALA A 337 -8.45 -5.23 -4.08
C ALA A 337 -7.21 -5.95 -4.62
N HIS A 338 -6.52 -5.35 -5.56
CA HIS A 338 -5.27 -5.88 -6.09
C HIS A 338 -4.13 -5.71 -5.09
N ASN A 339 -3.61 -6.82 -4.57
CA ASN A 339 -2.65 -6.81 -3.45
C ASN A 339 -1.25 -6.29 -3.79
N THR A 340 -0.78 -6.38 -5.03
CA THR A 340 0.54 -5.88 -5.43
C THR A 340 0.50 -4.49 -6.07
N LEU A 341 -0.66 -4.05 -6.54
CA LEU A 341 -0.91 -2.68 -7.01
C LEU A 341 -1.48 -1.84 -5.87
N ARG A 342 -2.81 -1.73 -5.70
CA ARG A 342 -3.42 -0.98 -4.58
C ARG A 342 -2.79 -1.36 -3.23
N GLY A 343 -2.63 -2.67 -3.02
CA GLY A 343 -2.12 -3.24 -1.76
C GLY A 343 -0.62 -3.06 -1.52
N ALA A 344 0.21 -2.70 -2.51
CA ALA A 344 1.66 -2.59 -2.37
C ALA A 344 2.25 -1.44 -3.20
N ALA A 345 2.97 -1.73 -4.28
CA ALA A 345 3.75 -0.74 -5.03
C ALA A 345 2.90 0.41 -5.60
N GLY A 346 1.71 0.11 -6.12
CA GLY A 346 0.82 1.15 -6.66
C GLY A 346 0.35 2.12 -5.59
N GLY A 347 -0.13 1.62 -4.44
CA GLY A 347 -0.54 2.48 -3.33
C GLY A 347 0.61 3.27 -2.71
N ALA A 348 1.84 2.73 -2.68
CA ALA A 348 3.01 3.48 -2.25
C ALA A 348 3.40 4.56 -3.27
N LEU A 349 3.28 4.26 -4.57
CA LEU A 349 3.51 5.23 -5.63
C LEU A 349 2.52 6.39 -5.55
N GLU A 350 1.24 6.10 -5.38
CA GLU A 350 0.20 7.11 -5.19
C GLU A 350 0.43 7.93 -3.91
N SER A 351 0.92 7.32 -2.82
CA SER A 351 1.36 8.06 -1.63
C SER A 351 2.49 9.04 -1.94
N ALA A 352 3.46 8.64 -2.78
CA ALA A 352 4.53 9.55 -3.22
C ALA A 352 4.00 10.69 -4.11
N GLU A 353 3.02 10.40 -4.97
CA GLU A 353 2.34 11.42 -5.77
C GLU A 353 1.59 12.43 -4.89
N MET A 354 0.88 11.95 -3.87
CA MET A 354 0.22 12.79 -2.87
C MET A 354 1.23 13.67 -2.13
N LEU A 355 2.31 13.07 -1.63
CA LEU A 355 3.39 13.80 -0.94
C LEU A 355 4.05 14.86 -1.83
N LYS A 356 4.21 14.57 -3.12
CA LYS A 356 4.69 15.54 -4.10
C LYS A 356 3.67 16.66 -4.34
N ALA A 357 2.39 16.34 -4.48
CA ALA A 357 1.32 17.32 -4.67
C ALA A 357 1.14 18.24 -3.46
N LEU A 358 1.36 17.71 -2.24
CA LEU A 358 1.34 18.47 -0.98
C LEU A 358 2.65 19.23 -0.71
N GLY A 359 3.70 19.06 -1.52
CA GLY A 359 4.96 19.77 -1.38
C GLY A 359 5.97 19.14 -0.43
N TYR A 360 5.73 17.95 0.10
CA TYR A 360 6.69 17.23 0.97
C TYR A 360 7.84 16.61 0.17
N ILE A 361 7.57 16.08 -1.03
CA ILE A 361 8.60 15.58 -1.96
C ILE A 361 8.86 16.67 -3.01
N THR A 362 10.09 17.17 -3.02
CA THR A 362 10.58 18.18 -3.94
C THR A 362 11.92 17.72 -4.52
N LYS A 363 12.40 18.41 -5.54
CA LYS A 363 13.79 18.24 -6.00
C LYS A 363 14.78 18.70 -4.95
N LYS A 364 15.90 18.02 -4.84
CA LYS A 364 17.08 18.46 -4.08
C LYS A 364 17.82 19.56 -4.80
#